data_fe45f1f5ee2fbfe0d7e219512450900e
#
_entry.id   fe45f1f5ee2fbfe0d7e219512450900e
#
_cell.length_a   1.000
_cell.length_b   1.000
_cell.length_c   1.000
_cell.angle_alpha   90.00
_cell.angle_beta   90.00
_cell.angle_gamma   90.00
#
_symmetry.space_group_name_H-M   'P 1'
#
loop_
_entity.id
_entity.type
_entity.pdbx_description
1 polymer ?
#
loop_
_entity_poly.entity_id
_entity_poly.type
_entity_poly.pdbx_seq_one_letter_code
_entity_poly.pdbx_strand_id
1 'polypeptide(L)'
;NKSSGKFNFPTRCPSCGTKTVKEFNISKKKRDAVTRCPDPKFNCNEILKEKLKHFVSKDVLNIEGFGKKVVENFWNRKLIKYPYDIFNLDLNILKKIEGWGEKSINNLKNSINKSKEISLDRFIFSLGIRHIGEENAKVLAKYFLNEKSFFDLSKKLNDSKSKYRDELQSIDGIGNSQIESLKKFFFNSQNLKIVSELVSILRIKDYKYLKKKTLISGKLIMFTGTFVNNSRSELKSLAETMGAKIVSTISKKTDYLVAGSQKPTVRKINEAKNLNIKV
;
A
#
# COMPACT_ATOMS: atom_id res chain seq x y z
N ASN A 1 43.86 -7.16 -3.20
CA ASN A 1 42.60 -6.41 -3.38
C ASN A 1 42.76 -5.44 -4.55
N LYS A 2 42.32 -5.86 -5.76
CA LYS A 2 42.19 -4.95 -6.90
C LYS A 2 41.09 -3.96 -6.57
N SER A 3 41.40 -2.68 -6.51
CA SER A 3 40.43 -1.62 -6.30
C SER A 3 39.40 -1.69 -7.43
N SER A 4 38.17 -2.09 -7.10
CA SER A 4 37.03 -1.95 -8.01
C SER A 4 36.86 -0.46 -8.29
N GLY A 5 36.91 -0.07 -9.58
CA GLY A 5 36.69 1.33 -9.97
C GLY A 5 35.39 1.88 -9.36
N LYS A 6 35.33 3.19 -9.11
CA LYS A 6 34.10 3.86 -8.60
C LYS A 6 32.93 3.54 -9.52
N PHE A 7 31.89 2.92 -8.96
CA PHE A 7 30.63 2.68 -9.69
C PHE A 7 29.94 4.04 -9.97
N ASN A 8 29.76 4.35 -11.24
CA ASN A 8 29.04 5.54 -11.66
C ASN A 8 27.54 5.22 -11.82
N PHE A 9 26.72 5.85 -10.99
CA PHE A 9 25.27 5.69 -11.12
C PHE A 9 24.78 6.30 -12.45
N PRO A 10 23.85 5.62 -13.16
CA PRO A 10 23.31 6.12 -14.42
C PRO A 10 22.61 7.46 -14.22
N THR A 11 22.97 8.45 -15.04
CA THR A 11 22.29 9.76 -15.07
C THR A 11 20.99 9.74 -15.87
N ARG A 12 20.80 8.69 -16.67
CA ARG A 12 19.56 8.40 -17.41
C ARG A 12 19.05 7.01 -17.05
N CYS A 13 17.74 6.85 -17.06
CA CYS A 13 17.10 5.55 -16.83
C CYS A 13 17.49 4.58 -17.95
N PRO A 14 18.05 3.40 -17.64
CA PRO A 14 18.45 2.43 -18.67
C PRO A 14 17.26 1.84 -19.45
N SER A 15 16.04 1.90 -18.89
CA SER A 15 14.84 1.37 -19.53
C SER A 15 14.15 2.38 -20.46
N CYS A 16 14.04 3.65 -20.08
CA CYS A 16 13.26 4.65 -20.83
C CYS A 16 14.07 5.90 -21.27
N GLY A 17 15.37 5.99 -20.96
CA GLY A 17 16.24 7.11 -21.31
C GLY A 17 15.98 8.42 -20.55
N THR A 18 14.91 8.50 -19.73
CA THR A 18 14.58 9.72 -18.99
C THR A 18 15.68 10.06 -17.98
N LYS A 19 16.02 11.34 -17.84
CA LYS A 19 16.99 11.84 -16.85
C LYS A 19 16.54 11.42 -15.44
N THR A 20 17.43 10.76 -14.72
CA THR A 20 17.17 10.31 -13.34
C THR A 20 17.25 11.46 -12.35
N VAL A 21 16.53 11.36 -11.25
CA VAL A 21 16.45 12.41 -10.22
C VAL A 21 16.76 11.84 -8.83
N LYS A 22 17.35 12.67 -7.98
CA LYS A 22 17.38 12.49 -6.53
C LYS A 22 16.35 13.44 -5.95
N GLU A 23 15.28 12.90 -5.39
CA GLU A 23 14.23 13.73 -4.81
C GLU A 23 14.73 14.46 -3.56
N PHE A 24 14.20 15.65 -3.35
CA PHE A 24 14.48 16.43 -2.16
C PHE A 24 13.46 16.11 -1.07
N ASN A 25 13.93 15.60 0.04
CA ASN A 25 13.07 15.34 1.20
C ASN A 25 12.96 16.62 2.03
N ILE A 26 11.79 17.25 1.98
CA ILE A 26 11.51 18.53 2.63
C ILE A 26 11.67 18.41 4.15
N SER A 27 11.16 17.32 4.76
CA SER A 27 11.21 17.11 6.21
C SER A 27 12.64 16.95 6.74
N LYS A 28 13.49 16.28 5.95
CA LYS A 28 14.91 16.05 6.29
C LYS A 28 15.84 17.13 5.73
N LYS A 29 15.32 18.10 4.98
CA LYS A 29 16.08 19.17 4.28
C LYS A 29 17.28 18.65 3.49
N LYS A 30 17.19 17.45 2.89
CA LYS A 30 18.27 16.84 2.11
C LYS A 30 17.74 16.02 0.95
N ARG A 31 18.59 15.80 -0.07
CA ARG A 31 18.26 14.91 -1.19
C ARG A 31 18.30 13.46 -0.76
N ASP A 32 17.43 12.65 -1.37
CA ASP A 32 17.45 11.19 -1.21
C ASP A 32 18.81 10.62 -1.62
N ALA A 33 19.26 9.57 -0.92
CA ALA A 33 20.46 8.82 -1.31
C ALA A 33 20.24 8.10 -2.66
N VAL A 34 19.00 7.70 -2.94
CA VAL A 34 18.64 6.88 -4.10
C VAL A 34 18.28 7.75 -5.30
N THR A 35 18.89 7.43 -6.45
CA THR A 35 18.55 8.00 -7.76
C THR A 35 17.41 7.20 -8.39
N ARG A 36 16.39 7.89 -8.96
CA ARG A 36 15.18 7.27 -9.48
C ARG A 36 14.83 7.80 -10.86
N CYS A 37 14.12 6.97 -11.64
CA CYS A 37 13.42 7.42 -12.83
C CYS A 37 12.11 8.13 -12.41
N PRO A 38 11.88 9.39 -12.80
CA PRO A 38 10.65 10.12 -12.48
C PRO A 38 9.43 9.68 -13.30
N ASP A 39 9.68 8.99 -14.44
CA ASP A 39 8.65 8.51 -15.39
C ASP A 39 7.49 9.49 -15.65
N PRO A 40 7.76 10.72 -16.09
CA PRO A 40 6.74 11.75 -16.23
C PRO A 40 5.69 11.45 -17.30
N LYS A 41 6.05 10.58 -18.27
CA LYS A 41 5.18 10.19 -19.40
C LYS A 41 4.51 8.82 -19.20
N PHE A 42 4.71 8.17 -18.06
CA PHE A 42 4.15 6.85 -17.78
C PHE A 42 4.53 5.80 -18.84
N ASN A 43 5.77 5.81 -19.27
CA ASN A 43 6.28 4.96 -20.36
C ASN A 43 7.50 4.13 -19.96
N CYS A 44 7.94 4.19 -18.71
CA CYS A 44 9.04 3.36 -18.22
C CYS A 44 8.58 1.92 -17.98
N ASN A 45 8.97 1.01 -18.85
CA ASN A 45 8.57 -0.41 -18.79
C ASN A 45 8.90 -1.06 -17.45
N GLU A 46 10.06 -0.77 -16.86
CA GLU A 46 10.43 -1.34 -15.56
C GLU A 46 9.54 -0.84 -14.43
N ILE A 47 9.17 0.45 -14.44
CA ILE A 47 8.24 0.99 -13.43
C ILE A 47 6.85 0.36 -13.59
N LEU A 48 6.36 0.22 -14.82
CA LEU A 48 5.07 -0.42 -15.08
C LEU A 48 5.08 -1.89 -14.65
N LYS A 49 6.14 -2.65 -14.94
CA LYS A 49 6.27 -4.03 -14.48
C LYS A 49 6.32 -4.15 -12.96
N GLU A 50 7.06 -3.28 -12.28
CA GLU A 50 7.10 -3.28 -10.80
C GLU A 50 5.75 -2.91 -10.18
N LYS A 51 4.99 -2.00 -10.80
CA LYS A 51 3.60 -1.71 -10.39
C LYS A 51 2.69 -2.92 -10.54
N LEU A 52 2.80 -3.67 -11.64
CA LEU A 52 2.05 -4.92 -11.83
C LEU A 52 2.44 -5.98 -10.79
N LYS A 53 3.74 -6.16 -10.51
CA LYS A 53 4.24 -7.09 -9.49
C LYS A 53 3.72 -6.72 -8.09
N HIS A 54 3.70 -5.43 -7.77
CA HIS A 54 3.11 -4.92 -6.53
C HIS A 54 1.62 -5.24 -6.47
N PHE A 55 0.87 -4.90 -7.52
CA PHE A 55 -0.58 -5.07 -7.61
C PHE A 55 -1.03 -6.51 -7.35
N VAL A 56 -0.35 -7.50 -7.93
CA VAL A 56 -0.70 -8.92 -7.77
C VAL A 56 -0.15 -9.58 -6.50
N SER A 57 0.71 -8.88 -5.76
CA SER A 57 1.43 -9.42 -4.62
C SER A 57 0.51 -9.87 -3.48
N LYS A 58 1.04 -10.74 -2.60
CA LYS A 58 0.32 -11.29 -1.44
C LYS A 58 -0.27 -10.20 -0.54
N ASP A 59 0.49 -9.11 -0.34
CA ASP A 59 0.10 -8.03 0.57
C ASP A 59 -0.94 -7.08 -0.05
N VAL A 60 -1.19 -7.18 -1.36
CA VAL A 60 -2.12 -6.34 -2.11
C VAL A 60 -3.35 -7.15 -2.55
N LEU A 61 -3.44 -7.63 -3.79
CA LEU A 61 -4.60 -8.39 -4.26
C LEU A 61 -4.50 -9.90 -3.99
N ASN A 62 -3.30 -10.39 -3.67
CA ASN A 62 -3.04 -11.80 -3.42
C ASN A 62 -3.56 -12.73 -4.52
N ILE A 63 -3.18 -12.43 -5.77
CA ILE A 63 -3.59 -13.26 -6.91
C ILE A 63 -2.67 -14.50 -6.98
N GLU A 64 -3.13 -15.60 -6.43
CA GLU A 64 -2.39 -16.86 -6.42
C GLU A 64 -2.14 -17.35 -7.86
N GLY A 65 -0.92 -17.83 -8.11
CA GLY A 65 -0.49 -18.22 -9.46
C GLY A 65 0.01 -17.05 -10.32
N PHE A 66 -0.15 -15.80 -9.87
CA PHE A 66 0.30 -14.61 -10.59
C PHE A 66 1.60 -14.02 -9.99
N GLY A 67 2.62 -14.85 -9.82
CA GLY A 67 3.90 -14.41 -9.26
C GLY A 67 4.73 -13.54 -10.22
N LYS A 68 5.87 -13.03 -9.73
CA LYS A 68 6.76 -12.13 -10.49
C LYS A 68 7.17 -12.68 -11.87
N LYS A 69 7.45 -13.99 -11.97
CA LYS A 69 7.79 -14.65 -13.24
C LYS A 69 6.63 -14.66 -14.23
N VAL A 70 5.39 -14.84 -13.74
CA VAL A 70 4.19 -14.80 -14.57
C VAL A 70 3.95 -13.37 -15.08
N VAL A 71 4.09 -12.35 -14.23
CA VAL A 71 4.02 -10.95 -14.66
C VAL A 71 5.02 -10.68 -15.78
N GLU A 72 6.27 -11.11 -15.65
CA GLU A 72 7.31 -10.90 -16.68
C GLU A 72 6.97 -11.65 -17.98
N ASN A 73 6.51 -12.89 -17.88
CA ASN A 73 6.10 -13.69 -19.05
C ASN A 73 4.95 -13.02 -19.81
N PHE A 74 3.89 -12.61 -19.07
CA PHE A 74 2.71 -11.98 -19.68
C PHE A 74 3.02 -10.58 -20.22
N TRP A 75 3.89 -9.83 -19.56
CA TRP A 75 4.39 -8.56 -20.06
C TRP A 75 5.14 -8.72 -21.39
N ASN A 76 6.09 -9.66 -21.46
CA ASN A 76 6.90 -9.91 -22.66
C ASN A 76 6.03 -10.39 -23.84
N ARG A 77 4.93 -11.09 -23.55
CA ARG A 77 3.94 -11.52 -24.55
C ARG A 77 2.90 -10.44 -24.87
N LYS A 78 3.02 -9.25 -24.28
CA LYS A 78 2.08 -8.13 -24.45
C LYS A 78 0.63 -8.48 -24.05
N LEU A 79 0.45 -9.43 -23.15
CA LEU A 79 -0.86 -9.82 -22.64
C LEU A 79 -1.38 -8.86 -21.56
N ILE A 80 -0.48 -8.22 -20.83
CA ILE A 80 -0.77 -7.23 -19.79
C ILE A 80 0.18 -6.04 -19.89
N LYS A 81 -0.34 -4.84 -19.64
CA LYS A 81 0.43 -3.60 -19.52
C LYS A 81 0.02 -2.80 -18.28
N TYR A 82 -1.26 -2.81 -17.97
CA TYR A 82 -1.84 -2.09 -16.83
C TYR A 82 -2.56 -3.07 -15.88
N PRO A 83 -2.78 -2.70 -14.63
CA PRO A 83 -3.44 -3.57 -13.64
C PRO A 83 -4.81 -4.09 -14.07
N TYR A 84 -5.62 -3.31 -14.78
CA TYR A 84 -6.94 -3.72 -15.25
C TYR A 84 -6.88 -4.81 -16.34
N ASP A 85 -5.78 -4.91 -17.10
CA ASP A 85 -5.62 -5.94 -18.14
C ASP A 85 -5.65 -7.36 -17.54
N ILE A 86 -5.26 -7.50 -16.26
CA ILE A 86 -5.27 -8.78 -15.54
C ILE A 86 -6.68 -9.36 -15.45
N PHE A 87 -7.69 -8.50 -15.29
CA PHE A 87 -9.08 -8.89 -15.17
C PHE A 87 -9.76 -9.14 -16.52
N ASN A 88 -9.18 -8.63 -17.59
CA ASN A 88 -9.64 -8.74 -18.98
C ASN A 88 -8.82 -9.77 -19.78
N LEU A 89 -7.93 -10.51 -19.12
CA LEU A 89 -7.03 -11.47 -19.74
C LEU A 89 -7.82 -12.64 -20.32
N ASP A 90 -7.67 -12.90 -21.64
CA ASP A 90 -8.16 -14.11 -22.27
C ASP A 90 -7.30 -15.32 -21.86
N LEU A 91 -7.80 -16.06 -20.89
CA LEU A 91 -7.11 -17.21 -20.33
C LEU A 91 -7.00 -18.39 -21.32
N ASN A 92 -7.76 -18.40 -22.44
CA ASN A 92 -7.62 -19.43 -23.45
C ASN A 92 -6.27 -19.35 -24.19
N ILE A 93 -5.70 -18.16 -24.25
CA ILE A 93 -4.34 -17.94 -24.82
C ILE A 93 -3.30 -18.76 -24.05
N LEU A 94 -3.50 -18.94 -22.74
CA LEU A 94 -2.56 -19.66 -21.88
C LEU A 94 -2.42 -21.13 -22.24
N LYS A 95 -3.46 -21.76 -22.83
CA LYS A 95 -3.41 -23.16 -23.30
C LYS A 95 -2.32 -23.39 -24.35
N LYS A 96 -1.89 -22.31 -25.06
CA LYS A 96 -0.86 -22.35 -26.09
C LYS A 96 0.54 -22.06 -25.53
N ILE A 97 0.64 -21.79 -24.23
CA ILE A 97 1.90 -21.43 -23.58
C ILE A 97 2.39 -22.63 -22.78
N GLU A 98 3.62 -23.05 -23.04
CA GLU A 98 4.28 -24.12 -22.30
C GLU A 98 4.26 -23.86 -20.79
N GLY A 99 4.00 -24.89 -20.00
CA GLY A 99 3.88 -24.82 -18.53
C GLY A 99 2.48 -24.45 -18.01
N TRP A 100 1.50 -24.20 -18.90
CA TRP A 100 0.12 -23.91 -18.52
C TRP A 100 -0.82 -25.08 -18.87
N GLY A 101 -1.14 -25.89 -17.87
CA GLY A 101 -2.18 -26.93 -17.98
C GLY A 101 -3.54 -26.41 -17.52
N GLU A 102 -4.61 -27.15 -17.82
CA GLU A 102 -6.01 -26.76 -17.47
C GLU A 102 -6.18 -26.45 -16.00
N LYS A 103 -5.57 -27.25 -15.10
CA LYS A 103 -5.65 -27.04 -13.67
C LYS A 103 -5.04 -25.69 -13.25
N SER A 104 -3.87 -25.33 -13.79
CA SER A 104 -3.21 -24.06 -13.46
C SER A 104 -3.99 -22.86 -14.02
N ILE A 105 -4.57 -22.98 -15.21
CA ILE A 105 -5.43 -21.96 -15.82
C ILE A 105 -6.68 -21.75 -14.98
N ASN A 106 -7.36 -22.83 -14.57
CA ASN A 106 -8.56 -22.74 -13.73
C ASN A 106 -8.26 -22.15 -12.35
N ASN A 107 -7.14 -22.53 -11.73
CA ASN A 107 -6.71 -21.94 -10.46
C ASN A 107 -6.45 -20.44 -10.60
N LEU A 108 -5.75 -20.02 -11.66
CA LEU A 108 -5.51 -18.62 -11.94
C LEU A 108 -6.82 -17.85 -12.16
N LYS A 109 -7.74 -18.40 -12.96
CA LYS A 109 -9.07 -17.82 -13.19
C LYS A 109 -9.83 -17.59 -11.89
N ASN A 110 -9.86 -18.60 -11.03
CA ASN A 110 -10.53 -18.51 -9.74
C ASN A 110 -9.87 -17.48 -8.82
N SER A 111 -8.55 -17.41 -8.82
CA SER A 111 -7.80 -16.43 -8.01
C SER A 111 -8.04 -14.99 -8.50
N ILE A 112 -8.04 -14.76 -9.82
CA ILE A 112 -8.37 -13.45 -10.40
C ILE A 112 -9.80 -13.05 -10.03
N ASN A 113 -10.78 -13.97 -10.16
CA ASN A 113 -12.16 -13.67 -9.81
C ASN A 113 -12.34 -13.37 -8.31
N LYS A 114 -11.67 -14.13 -7.44
CA LYS A 114 -11.69 -13.90 -5.99
C LYS A 114 -11.09 -12.53 -5.63
N SER A 115 -10.06 -12.09 -6.34
CA SER A 115 -9.40 -10.82 -6.09
C SER A 115 -10.20 -9.58 -6.56
N LYS A 116 -11.31 -9.78 -7.29
CA LYS A 116 -12.21 -8.66 -7.66
C LYS A 116 -12.91 -8.03 -6.46
N GLU A 117 -12.98 -8.72 -5.34
CA GLU A 117 -13.52 -8.16 -4.09
C GLU A 117 -12.37 -7.74 -3.18
N ILE A 118 -12.29 -6.45 -2.88
CA ILE A 118 -11.16 -5.84 -2.16
C ILE A 118 -11.66 -4.79 -1.16
N SER A 119 -10.99 -4.65 -0.03
CA SER A 119 -11.24 -3.55 0.91
C SER A 119 -10.63 -2.23 0.42
N LEU A 120 -11.20 -1.09 0.84
CA LEU A 120 -10.76 0.23 0.40
C LEU A 120 -9.28 0.51 0.70
N ASP A 121 -8.80 0.10 1.87
CA ASP A 121 -7.39 0.26 2.25
C ASP A 121 -6.45 -0.50 1.33
N ARG A 122 -6.78 -1.76 1.02
CA ARG A 122 -6.00 -2.56 0.06
C ARG A 122 -6.09 -2.01 -1.36
N PHE A 123 -7.27 -1.50 -1.75
CA PHE A 123 -7.42 -0.82 -3.04
C PHE A 123 -6.50 0.41 -3.13
N ILE A 124 -6.50 1.30 -2.13
CA ILE A 124 -5.61 2.46 -2.09
C ILE A 124 -4.14 2.03 -2.13
N PHE A 125 -3.77 1.01 -1.37
CA PHE A 125 -2.40 0.47 -1.39
C PHE A 125 -2.03 -0.12 -2.75
N SER A 126 -2.98 -0.77 -3.44
CA SER A 126 -2.77 -1.40 -4.75
C SER A 126 -2.39 -0.41 -5.85
N LEU A 127 -2.79 0.86 -5.72
CA LEU A 127 -2.46 1.91 -6.70
C LEU A 127 -0.97 2.24 -6.75
N GLY A 128 -0.17 1.77 -5.78
CA GLY A 128 1.27 1.97 -5.75
C GLY A 128 1.67 3.44 -5.73
N ILE A 129 0.89 4.27 -5.01
CA ILE A 129 1.18 5.70 -4.84
C ILE A 129 2.41 5.85 -3.97
N ARG A 130 3.40 6.61 -4.44
CA ARG A 130 4.62 6.83 -3.68
C ARG A 130 4.33 7.41 -2.30
N HIS A 131 5.08 6.99 -1.30
CA HIS A 131 4.90 7.35 0.12
C HIS A 131 3.57 6.94 0.74
N ILE A 132 2.70 6.25 0.00
CA ILE A 132 1.48 5.64 0.53
C ILE A 132 1.73 4.14 0.65
N GLY A 133 2.26 3.74 1.80
CA GLY A 133 2.38 2.33 2.18
C GLY A 133 1.08 1.80 2.79
N GLU A 134 1.09 0.55 3.22
CA GLU A 134 -0.08 -0.13 3.79
C GLU A 134 -0.72 0.66 4.95
N GLU A 135 0.08 1.16 5.89
CA GLU A 135 -0.44 1.92 7.04
C GLU A 135 -1.07 3.25 6.61
N ASN A 136 -0.45 4.00 5.68
CA ASN A 136 -1.04 5.24 5.18
C ASN A 136 -2.30 4.98 4.35
N ALA A 137 -2.37 3.86 3.64
CA ALA A 137 -3.57 3.46 2.92
C ALA A 137 -4.74 3.16 3.88
N LYS A 138 -4.47 2.49 5.02
CA LYS A 138 -5.46 2.29 6.08
C LYS A 138 -5.95 3.62 6.67
N VAL A 139 -5.03 4.56 6.94
CA VAL A 139 -5.39 5.89 7.45
C VAL A 139 -6.29 6.62 6.45
N LEU A 140 -5.96 6.61 5.17
CA LEU A 140 -6.76 7.21 4.11
C LEU A 140 -8.12 6.52 3.96
N ALA A 141 -8.17 5.19 3.99
CA ALA A 141 -9.43 4.44 3.92
C ALA A 141 -10.35 4.76 5.10
N LYS A 142 -9.80 4.92 6.30
CA LYS A 142 -10.51 5.33 7.50
C LYS A 142 -11.07 6.75 7.42
N TYR A 143 -10.38 7.64 6.71
CA TYR A 143 -10.81 9.01 6.50
C TYR A 143 -11.90 9.13 5.42
N PHE A 144 -11.68 8.47 4.28
CA PHE A 144 -12.58 8.57 3.13
C PHE A 144 -13.81 7.66 3.20
N LEU A 145 -13.73 6.55 3.92
CA LEU A 145 -14.76 5.54 4.14
C LEU A 145 -15.21 4.75 2.91
N ASN A 146 -15.24 5.34 1.72
CA ASN A 146 -15.63 4.69 0.46
C ASN A 146 -14.78 5.17 -0.73
N GLU A 147 -14.81 4.40 -1.82
CA GLU A 147 -14.00 4.68 -3.01
C GLU A 147 -14.40 5.99 -3.70
N LYS A 148 -15.69 6.34 -3.69
CA LYS A 148 -16.19 7.57 -4.32
C LYS A 148 -15.59 8.81 -3.65
N SER A 149 -15.61 8.85 -2.30
CA SER A 149 -15.00 9.94 -1.53
C SER A 149 -13.50 10.04 -1.77
N PHE A 150 -12.81 8.89 -1.85
CA PHE A 150 -11.38 8.87 -2.17
C PHE A 150 -11.10 9.33 -3.61
N PHE A 151 -11.94 8.95 -4.57
CA PHE A 151 -11.80 9.36 -5.96
C PHE A 151 -12.09 10.86 -6.16
N ASP A 152 -13.06 11.42 -5.43
CA ASP A 152 -13.36 12.85 -5.44
C ASP A 152 -12.19 13.71 -4.90
N LEU A 153 -11.25 13.08 -4.17
CA LEU A 153 -9.99 13.72 -3.78
C LEU A 153 -9.23 14.28 -5.01
N SER A 154 -9.28 13.59 -6.14
CA SER A 154 -8.61 14.00 -7.37
C SER A 154 -9.04 15.40 -7.83
N LYS A 155 -10.32 15.69 -7.73
CA LYS A 155 -10.90 16.99 -8.13
C LYS A 155 -10.50 18.07 -7.13
N LYS A 156 -10.55 17.76 -5.86
CA LYS A 156 -10.28 18.71 -4.77
C LYS A 156 -8.79 19.08 -4.65
N LEU A 157 -7.87 18.15 -4.90
CA LEU A 157 -6.43 18.41 -4.87
C LEU A 157 -5.93 19.25 -6.05
N ASN A 158 -6.67 19.28 -7.15
CA ASN A 158 -6.35 20.08 -8.32
C ASN A 158 -6.85 21.54 -8.22
N ASP A 159 -7.74 21.82 -7.28
CA ASP A 159 -8.20 23.18 -7.00
C ASP A 159 -7.19 23.91 -6.10
N SER A 160 -6.51 24.90 -6.63
CA SER A 160 -5.50 25.71 -5.93
C SER A 160 -6.09 26.54 -4.76
N LYS A 161 -7.41 26.78 -4.78
CA LYS A 161 -8.15 27.52 -3.73
C LYS A 161 -8.71 26.59 -2.63
N SER A 162 -8.55 25.28 -2.80
CA SER A 162 -9.10 24.29 -1.89
C SER A 162 -8.33 24.26 -0.55
N LYS A 163 -9.03 24.41 0.56
CA LYS A 163 -8.53 24.16 1.92
C LYS A 163 -8.25 22.68 2.19
N TYR A 164 -8.46 21.82 1.19
CA TYR A 164 -8.39 20.37 1.35
C TYR A 164 -6.98 19.87 1.67
N ARG A 165 -5.97 20.64 1.30
CA ARG A 165 -4.58 20.35 1.67
C ARG A 165 -4.39 20.40 3.19
N ASP A 166 -4.91 21.44 3.82
CA ASP A 166 -4.80 21.65 5.28
C ASP A 166 -5.62 20.58 6.02
N GLU A 167 -6.78 20.21 5.45
CA GLU A 167 -7.62 19.13 5.96
C GLU A 167 -6.89 17.78 5.93
N LEU A 168 -6.25 17.40 4.81
CA LEU A 168 -5.44 16.20 4.73
C LEU A 168 -4.23 16.24 5.66
N GLN A 169 -3.63 17.41 5.84
CA GLN A 169 -2.48 17.61 6.71
C GLN A 169 -2.84 17.45 8.20
N SER A 170 -4.11 17.66 8.55
CA SER A 170 -4.63 17.44 9.90
C SER A 170 -4.81 15.95 10.25
N ILE A 171 -4.73 15.06 9.25
CA ILE A 171 -4.85 13.61 9.46
C ILE A 171 -3.54 13.07 10.01
N ASP A 172 -3.57 12.50 11.21
CA ASP A 172 -2.40 11.88 11.83
C ASP A 172 -1.83 10.76 10.93
N GLY A 173 -0.53 10.82 10.64
CA GLY A 173 0.15 9.91 9.73
C GLY A 173 0.20 10.37 8.26
N ILE A 174 -0.50 11.44 7.87
CA ILE A 174 -0.48 12.01 6.52
C ILE A 174 0.27 13.34 6.52
N GLY A 175 1.51 13.31 6.07
CA GLY A 175 2.35 14.51 5.97
C GLY A 175 2.47 15.05 4.54
N ASN A 176 3.25 16.13 4.38
CA ASN A 176 3.45 16.80 3.10
C ASN A 176 3.91 15.85 1.97
N SER A 177 4.77 14.86 2.28
CA SER A 177 5.28 13.92 1.27
C SER A 177 4.17 13.04 0.69
N GLN A 178 3.22 12.60 1.53
CA GLN A 178 2.05 11.82 1.13
C GLN A 178 1.08 12.67 0.29
N ILE A 179 0.81 13.90 0.74
CA ILE A 179 -0.09 14.83 0.04
C ILE A 179 0.45 15.19 -1.34
N GLU A 180 1.74 15.51 -1.46
CA GLU A 180 2.36 15.79 -2.76
C GLU A 180 2.36 14.56 -3.68
N SER A 181 2.49 13.37 -3.12
CA SER A 181 2.43 12.12 -3.90
C SER A 181 1.01 11.82 -4.39
N LEU A 182 -0.01 12.03 -3.55
CA LEU A 182 -1.42 11.95 -3.96
C LEU A 182 -1.72 12.97 -5.06
N LYS A 183 -1.29 14.23 -4.89
CA LYS A 183 -1.47 15.27 -5.90
C LYS A 183 -0.83 14.88 -7.24
N LYS A 184 0.44 14.47 -7.24
CA LYS A 184 1.14 14.02 -8.46
C LYS A 184 0.45 12.82 -9.12
N PHE A 185 -0.03 11.88 -8.31
CA PHE A 185 -0.72 10.70 -8.81
C PHE A 185 -2.02 11.06 -9.52
N PHE A 186 -2.88 11.85 -8.89
CA PHE A 186 -4.17 12.25 -9.43
C PHE A 186 -4.08 13.35 -10.51
N PHE A 187 -2.98 14.10 -10.62
CA PHE A 187 -2.73 15.02 -11.71
C PHE A 187 -2.41 14.30 -13.03
N ASN A 188 -2.03 13.05 -12.97
CA ASN A 188 -1.67 12.26 -14.15
C ASN A 188 -2.90 11.59 -14.76
N SER A 189 -3.26 11.94 -16.00
CA SER A 189 -4.43 11.43 -16.72
C SER A 189 -4.41 9.91 -16.90
N GLN A 190 -3.24 9.30 -17.09
CA GLN A 190 -3.10 7.85 -17.22
C GLN A 190 -3.41 7.13 -15.89
N ASN A 191 -2.98 7.69 -14.74
CA ASN A 191 -3.37 7.15 -13.45
C ASN A 191 -4.88 7.26 -13.22
N LEU A 192 -5.50 8.38 -13.58
CA LEU A 192 -6.95 8.54 -13.48
C LEU A 192 -7.69 7.50 -14.32
N LYS A 193 -7.22 7.25 -15.55
CA LYS A 193 -7.77 6.18 -16.38
C LYS A 193 -7.65 4.82 -15.72
N ILE A 194 -6.46 4.46 -15.19
CA ILE A 194 -6.25 3.18 -14.50
C ILE A 194 -7.20 3.05 -13.31
N VAL A 195 -7.35 4.09 -12.49
CA VAL A 195 -8.27 4.06 -11.33
C VAL A 195 -9.70 3.89 -11.79
N SER A 196 -10.15 4.63 -12.82
CA SER A 196 -11.51 4.52 -13.37
C SER A 196 -11.81 3.11 -13.87
N GLU A 197 -10.89 2.49 -14.63
CA GLU A 197 -11.04 1.12 -15.11
C GLU A 197 -11.09 0.12 -13.95
N LEU A 198 -10.22 0.28 -12.94
CA LEU A 198 -10.22 -0.60 -11.77
C LEU A 198 -11.50 -0.47 -10.94
N VAL A 199 -12.02 0.74 -10.75
CA VAL A 199 -13.29 0.97 -10.03
C VAL A 199 -14.48 0.34 -10.77
N SER A 200 -14.46 0.30 -12.10
CA SER A 200 -15.51 -0.35 -12.89
C SER A 200 -15.49 -1.88 -12.79
N ILE A 201 -14.31 -2.47 -12.51
CA ILE A 201 -14.10 -3.93 -12.48
C ILE A 201 -14.18 -4.50 -11.05
N LEU A 202 -13.63 -3.76 -10.08
CA LEU A 202 -13.47 -4.23 -8.70
C LEU A 202 -14.68 -3.88 -7.85
N ARG A 203 -15.07 -4.79 -6.99
CA ARG A 203 -16.02 -4.54 -5.90
C ARG A 203 -15.26 -4.07 -4.68
N ILE A 204 -15.13 -2.76 -4.55
CA ILE A 204 -14.42 -2.13 -3.44
C ILE A 204 -15.38 -2.03 -2.26
N LYS A 205 -15.02 -2.68 -1.15
CA LYS A 205 -15.81 -2.62 0.09
C LYS A 205 -15.52 -1.33 0.82
N ASP A 206 -16.57 -0.64 1.24
CA ASP A 206 -16.46 0.51 2.12
C ASP A 206 -15.68 0.17 3.38
N TYR A 207 -14.90 1.14 3.85
CA TYR A 207 -14.23 1.02 5.13
C TYR A 207 -15.26 1.12 6.25
N LYS A 208 -15.72 -0.03 6.74
CA LYS A 208 -16.66 -0.06 7.86
C LYS A 208 -15.90 0.17 9.16
N TYR A 209 -16.00 1.36 9.70
CA TYR A 209 -15.68 1.61 11.09
C TYR A 209 -16.73 0.88 11.94
N LEU A 210 -16.49 -0.37 12.26
CA LEU A 210 -17.31 -1.09 13.23
C LEU A 210 -17.03 -0.47 14.60
N LYS A 211 -17.75 0.61 14.93
CA LYS A 211 -17.93 1.05 16.32
C LYS A 211 -18.79 0.01 17.04
N LYS A 212 -18.31 -1.21 17.19
CA LYS A 212 -18.84 -2.08 18.24
C LYS A 212 -18.41 -1.42 19.54
N LYS A 213 -19.36 -0.94 20.35
CA LYS A 213 -19.08 -0.62 21.75
C LYS A 213 -18.62 -1.93 22.41
N THR A 214 -17.33 -2.12 22.54
CA THR A 214 -16.71 -3.24 23.24
C THR A 214 -16.10 -2.72 24.53
N LEU A 215 -15.68 -3.62 25.39
CA LEU A 215 -15.00 -3.29 26.65
C LEU A 215 -13.69 -2.49 26.43
N ILE A 216 -13.11 -2.58 25.22
CA ILE A 216 -11.89 -1.86 24.87
C ILE A 216 -12.13 -0.60 24.02
N SER A 217 -13.39 -0.24 23.75
CA SER A 217 -13.70 0.98 22.99
C SER A 217 -13.20 2.23 23.69
N GLY A 218 -12.41 3.04 22.97
CA GLY A 218 -11.79 4.26 23.47
C GLY A 218 -10.51 4.02 24.29
N LYS A 219 -10.17 2.77 24.62
CA LYS A 219 -8.98 2.42 25.40
C LYS A 219 -7.70 2.58 24.59
N LEU A 220 -6.65 3.10 25.22
CA LEU A 220 -5.31 3.25 24.67
C LEU A 220 -4.52 1.97 24.91
N ILE A 221 -4.22 1.23 23.83
CA ILE A 221 -3.59 -0.09 23.92
C ILE A 221 -2.24 -0.10 23.17
N MET A 222 -1.23 -0.66 23.83
CA MET A 222 0.07 -0.92 23.22
C MET A 222 0.33 -2.40 23.06
N PHE A 223 0.98 -2.79 21.95
CA PHE A 223 1.37 -4.19 21.69
C PHE A 223 2.89 -4.33 21.68
N THR A 224 3.42 -5.37 22.33
CA THR A 224 4.85 -5.71 22.37
C THR A 224 5.07 -7.22 22.27
N GLY A 225 6.22 -7.66 21.79
CA GLY A 225 6.53 -9.09 21.63
C GLY A 225 6.00 -9.68 20.32
N THR A 226 6.12 -11.02 20.22
CA THR A 226 5.62 -11.85 19.12
C THR A 226 4.47 -12.72 19.64
N PHE A 227 3.41 -12.83 18.85
CA PHE A 227 2.20 -13.57 19.17
C PHE A 227 2.17 -14.89 18.38
N VAL A 228 1.59 -15.93 18.96
CA VAL A 228 1.61 -17.29 18.39
C VAL A 228 0.66 -17.40 17.18
N ASN A 229 -0.58 -16.94 17.30
CA ASN A 229 -1.64 -17.19 16.31
C ASN A 229 -1.86 -16.05 15.33
N ASN A 230 -1.40 -14.84 15.63
CA ASN A 230 -1.64 -13.65 14.82
C ASN A 230 -0.38 -12.79 14.76
N SER A 231 -0.17 -12.09 13.67
CA SER A 231 0.85 -11.04 13.61
C SER A 231 0.47 -9.86 14.51
N ARG A 232 1.46 -9.07 14.92
CA ARG A 232 1.21 -7.86 15.71
C ARG A 232 0.33 -6.86 14.95
N SER A 233 0.46 -6.77 13.63
CA SER A 233 -0.35 -5.91 12.77
C SER A 233 -1.82 -6.35 12.74
N GLU A 234 -2.08 -7.65 12.66
CA GLU A 234 -3.45 -8.20 12.70
C GLU A 234 -4.12 -7.90 14.05
N LEU A 235 -3.42 -8.12 15.17
CA LEU A 235 -3.97 -7.83 16.49
C LEU A 235 -4.23 -6.34 16.72
N LYS A 236 -3.37 -5.46 16.22
CA LYS A 236 -3.62 -4.02 16.24
C LYS A 236 -4.87 -3.66 15.46
N SER A 237 -4.98 -4.16 14.22
CA SER A 237 -6.14 -3.94 13.37
C SER A 237 -7.43 -4.46 14.01
N LEU A 238 -7.38 -5.64 14.63
CA LEU A 238 -8.51 -6.21 15.37
C LEU A 238 -8.92 -5.32 16.55
N ALA A 239 -7.97 -4.86 17.37
CA ALA A 239 -8.26 -3.98 18.49
C ALA A 239 -8.83 -2.63 18.03
N GLU A 240 -8.34 -2.07 16.92
CA GLU A 240 -8.89 -0.86 16.30
C GLU A 240 -10.33 -1.08 15.81
N THR A 241 -10.65 -2.21 15.19
CA THR A 241 -12.03 -2.55 14.78
C THR A 241 -12.96 -2.70 15.98
N MET A 242 -12.42 -3.08 17.14
CA MET A 242 -13.12 -3.14 18.42
C MET A 242 -13.21 -1.77 19.13
N GLY A 243 -12.73 -0.70 18.48
CA GLY A 243 -12.81 0.68 18.96
C GLY A 243 -11.67 1.14 19.86
N ALA A 244 -10.60 0.35 20.03
CA ALA A 244 -9.42 0.75 20.76
C ALA A 244 -8.56 1.75 19.95
N LYS A 245 -7.75 2.53 20.66
CA LYS A 245 -6.73 3.41 20.08
C LYS A 245 -5.36 2.79 20.29
N ILE A 246 -4.63 2.53 19.20
CA ILE A 246 -3.29 1.92 19.29
C ILE A 246 -2.23 3.00 19.49
N VAL A 247 -1.37 2.79 20.48
CA VAL A 247 -0.27 3.70 20.79
C VAL A 247 1.09 3.02 20.59
N SER A 248 2.09 3.80 20.19
CA SER A 248 3.46 3.32 19.96
C SER A 248 4.37 3.43 21.19
N THR A 249 4.00 4.30 22.15
CA THR A 249 4.75 4.57 23.39
C THR A 249 3.85 4.35 24.61
N ILE A 250 4.46 3.95 25.72
CA ILE A 250 3.76 3.84 27.01
C ILE A 250 3.71 5.24 27.65
N SER A 251 2.59 5.57 28.23
CA SER A 251 2.38 6.80 29.02
C SER A 251 1.34 6.58 30.11
N LYS A 252 1.22 7.49 31.06
CA LYS A 252 0.18 7.44 32.11
C LYS A 252 -1.27 7.34 31.56
N LYS A 253 -1.48 7.67 30.26
CA LYS A 253 -2.79 7.57 29.58
C LYS A 253 -3.02 6.20 28.95
N THR A 254 -2.02 5.32 28.90
CA THR A 254 -2.15 3.98 28.33
C THR A 254 -2.97 3.09 29.25
N ASP A 255 -4.03 2.48 28.75
CA ASP A 255 -4.91 1.61 29.55
C ASP A 255 -4.36 0.17 29.65
N TYR A 256 -3.81 -0.36 28.53
CA TYR A 256 -3.36 -1.73 28.47
C TYR A 256 -2.04 -1.86 27.69
N LEU A 257 -1.16 -2.76 28.18
CA LEU A 257 -0.04 -3.30 27.43
C LEU A 257 -0.30 -4.77 27.11
N VAL A 258 -0.49 -5.09 25.82
CA VAL A 258 -0.65 -6.48 25.37
C VAL A 258 0.74 -7.01 24.99
N ALA A 259 1.22 -7.97 25.79
CA ALA A 259 2.54 -8.60 25.61
C ALA A 259 2.38 -9.98 24.99
N GLY A 260 3.02 -10.22 23.85
CA GLY A 260 3.10 -11.55 23.24
C GLY A 260 3.98 -12.50 24.07
N SER A 261 3.73 -13.80 23.96
CA SER A 261 4.45 -14.86 24.71
C SER A 261 5.93 -14.96 24.34
N GLN A 262 6.33 -14.50 23.14
CA GLN A 262 7.71 -14.59 22.68
C GLN A 262 8.33 -13.20 22.56
N LYS A 263 9.56 -13.04 23.11
CA LYS A 263 10.40 -11.84 23.03
C LYS A 263 9.66 -10.53 23.31
N PRO A 264 8.84 -10.39 24.37
CA PRO A 264 8.30 -9.09 24.75
C PRO A 264 9.45 -8.20 25.21
N THR A 265 9.35 -6.89 24.94
CA THR A 265 10.38 -5.95 25.36
C THR A 265 10.30 -5.73 26.88
N VAL A 266 11.23 -6.30 27.64
CA VAL A 266 11.29 -6.22 29.12
C VAL A 266 11.19 -4.78 29.63
N ARG A 267 11.89 -3.84 28.99
CA ARG A 267 11.80 -2.41 29.34
C ARG A 267 10.35 -1.90 29.32
N LYS A 268 9.57 -2.28 28.31
CA LYS A 268 8.17 -1.84 28.18
C LYS A 268 7.27 -2.46 29.25
N ILE A 269 7.52 -3.70 29.60
CA ILE A 269 6.78 -4.37 30.69
C ILE A 269 7.07 -3.67 32.04
N ASN A 270 8.32 -3.36 32.30
CA ASN A 270 8.71 -2.66 33.55
C ASN A 270 8.13 -1.24 33.58
N GLU A 271 8.17 -0.52 32.47
CA GLU A 271 7.58 0.81 32.33
C GLU A 271 6.06 0.78 32.57
N ALA A 272 5.36 -0.23 32.03
CA ALA A 272 3.93 -0.40 32.25
C ALA A 272 3.62 -0.71 33.73
N LYS A 273 4.41 -1.56 34.37
CA LYS A 273 4.27 -1.88 35.82
C LYS A 273 4.49 -0.63 36.68
N ASN A 274 5.53 0.16 36.40
CA ASN A 274 5.83 1.38 37.13
C ASN A 274 4.72 2.44 37.02
N LEU A 275 3.96 2.41 35.92
CA LEU A 275 2.83 3.31 35.67
C LEU A 275 1.48 2.68 36.05
N ASN A 276 1.46 1.53 36.72
CA ASN A 276 0.26 0.77 37.07
C ASN A 276 -0.67 0.45 35.87
N ILE A 277 -0.06 0.24 34.68
CA ILE A 277 -0.79 -0.13 33.48
C ILE A 277 -0.99 -1.64 33.48
N LYS A 278 -2.20 -2.10 33.17
CA LYS A 278 -2.54 -3.51 33.10
C LYS A 278 -1.81 -4.20 31.92
N VAL A 279 -1.05 -5.26 32.23
CA VAL A 279 -0.32 -6.08 31.25
C VAL A 279 -1.08 -7.39 31.03
#